data_e55bb106b710c2a7f449f17f22437b4c
#
_entry.id   e55bb106b710c2a7f449f17f22437b4c
#
_cell.length_a   1.000
_cell.length_b   1.000
_cell.length_c   1.000
_cell.angle_alpha   90.00
_cell.angle_beta   90.00
_cell.angle_gamma   90.00
#
_symmetry.space_group_name_H-M   'P 1'
#
loop_
_entity.id
_entity.type
_entity.pdbx_description
1 polymer ?
#
loop_
_entity_poly.entity_id
_entity_poly.type
_entity_poly.pdbx_seq_one_letter_code
_entity_poly.pdbx_strand_id
1 'polypeptide(L)'
;MLSKIIKSTALIALTVCTLNASDFNAQAEIDRIEAIKYVEAKFQDPDKDKNKFFPYSTDAELKNDYAKNLKHNDFNIGTYAYSKDAKSQYEAIKEMPPYESGIENGEMLYNKKFANGNSFATCFPDPAIVGNYPFYDDKKKDVVSLTSAVNDCLRDNGEKEWNTQKGDISDLQAYLANATTEAGKKFDIKIQNADAQKAYDNGKEFYYTQRGYLKMSCATCHIQGAGQRVRNEKLSPLTGQITQFPVYRLK
;
A
#
# COMPACT_ATOMS: atom_id res chain seq x y z
N MET A 1 -20.85 78.84 17.65
CA MET A 1 -20.33 77.59 18.21
C MET A 1 -20.54 76.46 17.19
N LEU A 2 -19.50 76.10 16.47
CA LEU A 2 -19.56 75.12 15.38
C LEU A 2 -19.50 73.67 15.93
N SER A 3 -20.54 72.89 15.69
CA SER A 3 -20.57 71.48 15.92
C SER A 3 -19.93 70.72 14.72
N LYS A 4 -18.81 70.07 14.93
CA LYS A 4 -18.16 69.22 13.95
C LYS A 4 -18.84 67.85 13.90
N ILE A 5 -19.48 67.56 12.78
CA ILE A 5 -19.99 66.18 12.47
C ILE A 5 -18.83 65.40 11.91
N ILE A 6 -18.38 64.44 12.68
CA ILE A 6 -17.40 63.43 12.22
C ILE A 6 -18.17 62.33 11.46
N LYS A 7 -18.01 62.29 10.14
CA LYS A 7 -18.47 61.17 9.33
C LYS A 7 -17.49 60.04 9.47
N SER A 8 -17.90 59.01 10.22
CA SER A 8 -17.16 57.77 10.34
C SER A 8 -17.45 56.90 9.12
N THR A 9 -16.51 56.81 8.19
CA THR A 9 -16.58 55.91 7.05
C THR A 9 -16.10 54.52 7.54
N ALA A 10 -17.04 53.60 7.78
CA ALA A 10 -16.73 52.24 8.07
C ALA A 10 -16.20 51.57 6.79
N LEU A 11 -14.91 51.29 6.76
CA LEU A 11 -14.25 50.48 5.74
C LEU A 11 -14.60 49.03 6.02
N ILE A 12 -15.58 48.49 5.30
CA ILE A 12 -15.85 47.03 5.32
C ILE A 12 -14.70 46.37 4.55
N ALA A 13 -13.75 45.83 5.30
CA ALA A 13 -12.75 44.95 4.75
C ALA A 13 -13.45 43.62 4.35
N LEU A 14 -13.71 43.44 3.05
CA LEU A 14 -14.05 42.13 2.50
C LEU A 14 -12.83 41.24 2.68
N THR A 15 -12.84 40.44 3.73
CA THR A 15 -11.93 39.33 3.86
C THR A 15 -12.36 38.29 2.81
N VAL A 16 -11.70 38.30 1.66
CA VAL A 16 -11.78 37.21 0.70
C VAL A 16 -11.18 36.00 1.41
N CYS A 17 -12.04 35.14 1.98
CA CYS A 17 -11.65 33.78 2.32
C CYS A 17 -11.25 33.13 1.01
N THR A 18 -9.96 33.11 0.73
CA THR A 18 -9.41 32.11 -0.21
C THR A 18 -9.79 30.77 0.37
N LEU A 19 -10.76 30.11 -0.24
CA LEU A 19 -11.00 28.69 -0.04
C LEU A 19 -9.69 28.01 -0.46
N ASN A 20 -8.82 27.74 0.52
CA ASN A 20 -7.72 26.85 0.31
C ASN A 20 -8.36 25.55 -0.18
N ALA A 21 -8.01 25.12 -1.39
CA ALA A 21 -8.33 23.78 -1.85
C ALA A 21 -7.92 22.83 -0.72
N SER A 22 -8.88 22.14 -0.13
CA SER A 22 -8.61 21.23 0.97
C SER A 22 -7.54 20.25 0.49
N ASP A 23 -6.43 20.16 1.20
CA ASP A 23 -5.42 19.14 0.91
C ASP A 23 -6.01 17.78 1.29
N PHE A 24 -6.59 17.11 0.31
CA PHE A 24 -7.18 15.78 0.49
C PHE A 24 -6.18 14.75 1.02
N ASN A 25 -4.88 14.99 0.89
CA ASN A 25 -3.84 14.09 1.35
C ASN A 25 -3.45 14.33 2.81
N ALA A 26 -3.81 15.46 3.42
CA ALA A 26 -3.39 15.81 4.77
C ALA A 26 -3.79 14.76 5.81
N GLN A 27 -5.04 14.27 5.76
CA GLN A 27 -5.50 13.24 6.69
C GLN A 27 -4.82 11.89 6.43
N ALA A 28 -4.64 11.51 5.17
CA ALA A 28 -3.95 10.27 4.82
C ALA A 28 -2.49 10.28 5.29
N GLU A 29 -1.81 11.43 5.24
CA GLU A 29 -0.46 11.59 5.75
C GLU A 29 -0.40 11.49 7.28
N ILE A 30 -1.36 12.06 8.00
CA ILE A 30 -1.49 11.88 9.45
C ILE A 30 -1.68 10.40 9.78
N ASP A 31 -2.60 9.72 9.10
CA ASP A 31 -2.87 8.29 9.29
C ASP A 31 -1.62 7.44 9.04
N ARG A 32 -0.86 7.77 8.00
CA ARG A 32 0.40 7.11 7.66
C ARG A 32 1.44 7.27 8.78
N ILE A 33 1.62 8.49 9.27
CA ILE A 33 2.57 8.80 10.34
C ILE A 33 2.18 8.08 11.63
N GLU A 34 0.90 8.05 11.97
CA GLU A 34 0.40 7.34 13.16
C GLU A 34 0.61 5.83 13.06
N ALA A 35 0.34 5.22 11.90
CA ALA A 35 0.60 3.82 11.67
C ALA A 35 2.10 3.47 11.81
N ILE A 36 2.98 4.30 11.25
CA ILE A 36 4.44 4.16 11.38
C ILE A 36 4.85 4.23 12.86
N LYS A 37 4.42 5.26 13.58
CA LYS A 37 4.75 5.43 15.00
C LYS A 37 4.29 4.24 15.84
N TYR A 38 3.10 3.73 15.57
CA TYR A 38 2.57 2.57 16.29
C TYR A 38 3.42 1.33 16.05
N VAL A 39 3.75 1.03 14.79
CA VAL A 39 4.56 -0.15 14.44
C VAL A 39 5.97 -0.04 15.01
N GLU A 40 6.62 1.11 14.87
CA GLU A 40 7.96 1.32 15.43
C GLU A 40 7.97 1.20 16.96
N ALA A 41 6.99 1.78 17.66
CA ALA A 41 6.85 1.65 19.10
C ALA A 41 6.67 0.19 19.53
N LYS A 42 5.90 -0.59 18.77
CA LYS A 42 5.66 -2.01 19.05
C LYS A 42 6.92 -2.85 18.95
N PHE A 43 7.83 -2.53 18.02
CA PHE A 43 9.06 -3.27 17.79
C PHE A 43 10.32 -2.57 18.32
N GLN A 44 10.15 -1.54 19.15
CA GLN A 44 11.28 -0.88 19.80
C GLN A 44 11.97 -1.82 20.79
N ASP A 45 11.24 -2.43 21.69
CA ASP A 45 11.71 -3.45 22.64
C ASP A 45 10.59 -4.46 22.95
N PRO A 46 10.40 -5.50 22.12
CA PRO A 46 9.35 -6.48 22.27
C PRO A 46 9.33 -7.17 23.65
N ASP A 47 10.52 -7.41 24.25
CA ASP A 47 10.62 -8.05 25.57
C ASP A 47 10.04 -7.15 26.67
N LYS A 48 10.44 -5.88 26.67
CA LYS A 48 10.02 -4.91 27.68
C LYS A 48 8.52 -4.60 27.58
N ASP A 49 8.03 -4.52 26.34
CA ASP A 49 6.66 -4.13 26.05
C ASP A 49 5.72 -5.33 25.82
N LYS A 50 6.13 -6.53 26.27
CA LYS A 50 5.38 -7.79 26.14
C LYS A 50 3.91 -7.65 26.50
N ASN A 51 3.62 -7.16 27.70
CA ASN A 51 2.24 -7.07 28.20
C ASN A 51 1.36 -6.12 27.38
N LYS A 52 1.99 -5.16 26.72
CA LYS A 52 1.29 -4.16 25.91
C LYS A 52 1.03 -4.66 24.48
N PHE A 53 2.03 -5.25 23.86
CA PHE A 53 2.00 -5.54 22.43
C PHE A 53 2.02 -7.03 22.06
N PHE A 54 2.52 -7.88 22.97
CA PHE A 54 2.74 -9.31 22.72
C PHE A 54 2.23 -10.19 23.86
N PRO A 55 0.99 -9.98 24.36
CA PRO A 55 0.52 -10.66 25.57
C PRO A 55 0.45 -12.17 25.47
N TYR A 56 0.42 -12.71 24.25
CA TYR A 56 0.34 -14.15 23.98
C TYR A 56 1.67 -14.79 23.63
N SER A 57 2.75 -14.01 23.50
CA SER A 57 4.09 -14.52 23.21
C SER A 57 4.80 -14.93 24.49
N THR A 58 5.65 -15.96 24.40
CA THR A 58 6.53 -16.36 25.51
C THR A 58 7.76 -15.43 25.55
N ASP A 59 8.43 -15.35 26.71
CA ASP A 59 9.65 -14.57 26.86
C ASP A 59 10.77 -15.11 25.96
N ALA A 60 10.83 -16.44 25.78
CA ALA A 60 11.80 -17.08 24.89
C ALA A 60 11.59 -16.66 23.41
N GLU A 61 10.33 -16.65 22.94
CA GLU A 61 10.01 -16.15 21.60
C GLU A 61 10.42 -14.70 21.42
N LEU A 62 10.07 -13.83 22.35
CA LEU A 62 10.38 -12.40 22.23
C LEU A 62 11.89 -12.15 22.22
N LYS A 63 12.64 -12.88 23.02
CA LYS A 63 14.10 -12.75 23.09
C LYS A 63 14.80 -13.32 21.86
N ASN A 64 14.32 -14.43 21.33
CA ASN A 64 15.03 -15.19 20.28
C ASN A 64 14.55 -14.85 18.87
N ASP A 65 13.26 -14.57 18.72
CA ASP A 65 12.61 -14.45 17.41
C ASP A 65 12.37 -13.01 16.98
N TYR A 66 12.68 -12.00 17.83
CA TYR A 66 12.42 -10.60 17.48
C TYR A 66 13.67 -9.74 17.61
N ALA A 67 13.99 -9.05 16.54
CA ALA A 67 14.97 -7.96 16.58
C ALA A 67 14.37 -6.74 17.29
N LYS A 68 15.23 -5.96 17.95
CA LYS A 68 14.85 -4.71 18.62
C LYS A 68 15.11 -3.51 17.71
N ASN A 69 14.42 -2.40 17.99
CA ASN A 69 14.55 -1.13 17.29
C ASN A 69 14.27 -1.19 15.78
N LEU A 70 13.36 -2.10 15.37
CA LEU A 70 12.95 -2.16 13.98
C LEU A 70 12.23 -0.88 13.57
N LYS A 71 12.59 -0.38 12.38
CA LYS A 71 11.98 0.78 11.74
C LYS A 71 10.96 0.35 10.68
N HIS A 72 10.04 1.22 10.35
CA HIS A 72 9.01 0.88 9.37
C HIS A 72 9.58 0.42 8.02
N ASN A 73 10.74 0.95 7.60
CA ASN A 73 11.41 0.54 6.37
C ASN A 73 12.03 -0.86 6.45
N ASP A 74 12.31 -1.39 7.65
CA ASP A 74 12.80 -2.76 7.78
C ASP A 74 11.76 -3.78 7.34
N PHE A 75 10.48 -3.43 7.45
CA PHE A 75 9.37 -4.32 7.09
C PHE A 75 9.09 -4.40 5.59
N ASN A 76 9.89 -3.77 4.73
CA ASN A 76 9.82 -3.94 3.27
C ASN A 76 10.06 -5.40 2.84
N ILE A 77 10.69 -6.20 3.69
CA ILE A 77 10.86 -7.65 3.52
C ILE A 77 9.82 -8.46 4.31
N GLY A 78 8.74 -7.84 4.76
CA GLY A 78 7.64 -8.50 5.48
C GLY A 78 8.09 -9.11 6.80
N THR A 79 7.64 -10.32 7.07
CA THR A 79 7.96 -11.05 8.32
C THR A 79 9.42 -11.47 8.45
N TYR A 80 10.16 -11.48 7.36
CA TYR A 80 11.61 -11.73 7.41
C TYR A 80 12.37 -10.65 8.18
N ALA A 81 11.80 -9.47 8.38
CA ALA A 81 12.40 -8.41 9.20
C ALA A 81 12.49 -8.75 10.69
N TYR A 82 11.67 -9.68 11.18
CA TYR A 82 11.53 -9.89 12.62
C TYR A 82 12.76 -10.46 13.31
N SER A 83 13.56 -11.27 12.64
CA SER A 83 14.74 -11.86 13.24
C SER A 83 15.94 -11.87 12.30
N LYS A 84 17.15 -12.03 12.85
CA LYS A 84 18.38 -12.15 12.06
C LYS A 84 18.35 -13.38 11.16
N ASP A 85 17.86 -14.51 11.69
CA ASP A 85 17.78 -15.77 10.95
C ASP A 85 16.80 -15.68 9.79
N ALA A 86 15.62 -15.07 10.03
CA ALA A 86 14.64 -14.83 8.97
C ALA A 86 15.21 -13.91 7.89
N LYS A 87 15.91 -12.85 8.27
CA LYS A 87 16.58 -11.95 7.32
C LYS A 87 17.65 -12.67 6.50
N SER A 88 18.45 -13.53 7.13
CA SER A 88 19.44 -14.35 6.43
C SER A 88 18.79 -15.30 5.41
N GLN A 89 17.65 -15.92 5.76
CA GLN A 89 16.87 -16.74 4.82
C GLN A 89 16.35 -15.93 3.63
N TYR A 90 15.89 -14.71 3.87
CA TYR A 90 15.46 -13.82 2.80
C TYR A 90 16.60 -13.48 1.83
N GLU A 91 17.79 -13.17 2.35
CA GLU A 91 18.96 -12.88 1.50
C GLU A 91 19.36 -14.13 0.68
N ALA A 92 19.32 -15.33 1.27
CA ALA A 92 19.59 -16.56 0.54
C ALA A 92 18.55 -16.84 -0.58
N ILE A 93 17.27 -16.52 -0.36
CA ILE A 93 16.24 -16.63 -1.41
C ILE A 93 16.53 -15.67 -2.57
N LYS A 94 17.11 -14.51 -2.31
CA LYS A 94 17.45 -13.53 -3.33
C LYS A 94 18.58 -13.95 -4.27
N GLU A 95 19.41 -14.91 -3.87
CA GLU A 95 20.47 -15.44 -4.72
C GLU A 95 19.92 -16.26 -5.91
N MET A 96 18.75 -16.91 -5.71
CA MET A 96 18.02 -17.63 -6.74
C MET A 96 16.51 -17.41 -6.53
N PRO A 97 15.97 -16.26 -6.89
CA PRO A 97 14.60 -15.92 -6.55
C PRO A 97 13.61 -16.76 -7.35
N PRO A 98 12.64 -17.41 -6.70
CA PRO A 98 11.69 -18.29 -7.35
C PRO A 98 10.74 -17.58 -8.32
N TYR A 99 10.73 -16.26 -8.30
CA TYR A 99 9.90 -15.41 -9.17
C TYR A 99 10.62 -14.94 -10.44
N GLU A 100 11.90 -15.29 -10.64
CA GLU A 100 12.69 -14.82 -11.80
C GLU A 100 12.05 -15.26 -13.11
N SER A 101 11.69 -16.55 -13.22
CA SER A 101 10.98 -17.06 -14.41
C SER A 101 9.63 -16.37 -14.66
N GLY A 102 8.95 -15.93 -13.59
CA GLY A 102 7.72 -15.14 -13.69
C GLY A 102 7.97 -13.74 -14.26
N ILE A 103 9.10 -13.11 -13.91
CA ILE A 103 9.50 -11.81 -14.47
C ILE A 103 9.78 -11.96 -15.97
N GLU A 104 10.57 -12.97 -16.38
CA GLU A 104 10.88 -13.25 -17.77
C GLU A 104 9.62 -13.54 -18.60
N ASN A 105 8.72 -14.39 -18.09
CA ASN A 105 7.45 -14.66 -18.74
C ASN A 105 6.58 -13.40 -18.82
N GLY A 106 6.57 -12.59 -17.77
CA GLY A 106 5.85 -11.31 -17.71
C GLY A 106 6.33 -10.32 -18.77
N GLU A 107 7.65 -10.26 -19.03
CA GLU A 107 8.22 -9.44 -20.11
C GLU A 107 7.76 -9.92 -21.49
N MET A 108 7.76 -11.24 -21.72
CA MET A 108 7.23 -11.81 -22.95
C MET A 108 5.76 -11.45 -23.14
N LEU A 109 4.94 -11.58 -22.11
CA LEU A 109 3.51 -11.24 -22.12
C LEU A 109 3.29 -9.74 -22.39
N TYR A 110 4.10 -8.87 -21.80
CA TYR A 110 4.02 -7.41 -22.00
C TYR A 110 4.20 -7.01 -23.47
N ASN A 111 5.11 -7.68 -24.18
CA ASN A 111 5.42 -7.40 -25.57
C ASN A 111 4.56 -8.20 -26.57
N LYS A 112 3.88 -9.26 -26.12
CA LYS A 112 3.06 -10.13 -26.96
C LYS A 112 1.89 -9.36 -27.57
N LYS A 113 1.74 -9.51 -28.89
CA LYS A 113 0.67 -8.86 -29.63
C LYS A 113 -0.66 -9.54 -29.40
N PHE A 114 -1.68 -8.73 -29.18
CA PHE A 114 -3.09 -9.10 -29.20
C PHE A 114 -3.57 -9.33 -30.65
N ALA A 115 -4.78 -9.87 -30.80
CA ALA A 115 -5.36 -10.11 -32.12
C ALA A 115 -5.48 -8.84 -32.98
N ASN A 116 -5.65 -7.67 -32.35
CA ASN A 116 -5.73 -6.37 -33.03
C ASN A 116 -4.37 -5.70 -33.31
N GLY A 117 -3.24 -6.36 -32.97
CA GLY A 117 -1.88 -5.85 -33.17
C GLY A 117 -1.33 -4.97 -32.04
N ASN A 118 -2.15 -4.58 -31.06
CA ASN A 118 -1.71 -3.91 -29.83
C ASN A 118 -1.00 -4.90 -28.88
N SER A 119 -0.56 -4.42 -27.73
CA SER A 119 0.04 -5.22 -26.66
C SER A 119 -0.15 -4.51 -25.31
N PHE A 120 0.29 -5.11 -24.23
CA PHE A 120 0.33 -4.38 -22.94
C PHE A 120 1.27 -3.17 -23.00
N ALA A 121 2.34 -3.21 -23.78
CA ALA A 121 3.19 -2.04 -24.03
C ALA A 121 2.44 -0.88 -24.72
N THR A 122 1.33 -1.14 -25.41
CA THR A 122 0.46 -0.09 -25.96
C THR A 122 -0.41 0.54 -24.86
N CYS A 123 -0.93 -0.27 -23.93
CA CYS A 123 -1.72 0.23 -22.80
C CYS A 123 -0.85 0.92 -21.74
N PHE A 124 0.33 0.40 -21.52
CA PHE A 124 1.30 0.83 -20.51
C PHE A 124 2.65 1.11 -21.17
N PRO A 125 2.83 2.24 -21.88
CA PRO A 125 4.08 2.53 -22.63
C PRO A 125 5.34 2.54 -21.77
N ASP A 126 5.19 2.88 -20.49
CA ASP A 126 6.23 2.74 -19.48
C ASP A 126 5.88 1.57 -18.56
N PRO A 127 6.68 0.49 -18.51
CA PRO A 127 6.38 -0.65 -17.64
C PRO A 127 6.56 -0.34 -16.16
N ALA A 128 7.25 0.74 -15.79
CA ALA A 128 7.52 1.13 -14.41
C ALA A 128 6.35 1.90 -13.78
N ILE A 129 5.17 1.27 -13.72
CA ILE A 129 3.89 1.92 -13.38
C ILE A 129 3.30 1.51 -12.02
N VAL A 130 3.86 0.50 -11.37
CA VAL A 130 3.24 -0.08 -10.15
C VAL A 130 3.04 0.98 -9.06
N GLY A 131 3.95 1.94 -8.95
CA GLY A 131 3.86 3.03 -7.98
C GLY A 131 2.67 3.98 -8.17
N ASN A 132 1.99 3.92 -9.32
CA ASN A 132 0.81 4.73 -9.62
C ASN A 132 -0.51 4.07 -9.17
N TYR A 133 -0.47 2.82 -8.71
CA TYR A 133 -1.65 2.05 -8.34
C TYR A 133 -1.71 1.75 -6.84
N PRO A 134 -2.92 1.70 -6.25
CA PRO A 134 -4.22 2.02 -6.87
C PRO A 134 -4.43 3.54 -7.04
N PHE A 135 -5.32 3.93 -7.94
CA PHE A 135 -5.76 5.31 -8.06
C PHE A 135 -7.29 5.40 -8.21
N TYR A 136 -7.88 6.56 -7.94
CA TYR A 136 -9.30 6.79 -8.17
C TYR A 136 -9.52 7.30 -9.59
N ASP A 137 -10.36 6.60 -10.37
CA ASP A 137 -10.72 6.98 -11.73
C ASP A 137 -12.04 7.76 -11.75
N ASP A 138 -11.97 9.03 -12.12
CA ASP A 138 -13.13 9.92 -12.16
C ASP A 138 -14.18 9.52 -13.20
N LYS A 139 -13.80 8.82 -14.25
CA LYS A 139 -14.73 8.35 -15.29
C LYS A 139 -15.46 7.10 -14.85
N LYS A 140 -14.74 6.18 -14.20
CA LYS A 140 -15.32 4.93 -13.67
C LYS A 140 -16.03 5.14 -12.34
N LYS A 141 -15.74 6.26 -11.64
CA LYS A 141 -16.18 6.53 -10.27
C LYS A 141 -15.81 5.42 -9.30
N ASP A 142 -14.61 4.85 -9.48
CA ASP A 142 -14.14 3.71 -8.69
C ASP A 142 -12.61 3.71 -8.55
N VAL A 143 -12.11 2.90 -7.61
CA VAL A 143 -10.70 2.67 -7.40
C VAL A 143 -10.20 1.63 -8.40
N VAL A 144 -9.20 2.01 -9.18
CA VAL A 144 -8.55 1.14 -10.15
C VAL A 144 -7.27 0.57 -9.56
N SER A 145 -7.21 -0.75 -9.43
CA SER A 145 -5.99 -1.49 -9.08
C SER A 145 -5.18 -1.84 -10.33
N LEU A 146 -3.89 -2.17 -10.16
CA LEU A 146 -3.10 -2.67 -11.28
C LEU A 146 -3.73 -3.91 -11.95
N THR A 147 -4.26 -4.83 -11.13
CA THR A 147 -4.97 -6.02 -11.61
C THR A 147 -6.17 -5.68 -12.48
N SER A 148 -6.99 -4.71 -12.05
CA SER A 148 -8.13 -4.27 -12.87
C SER A 148 -7.70 -3.53 -14.12
N ALA A 149 -6.65 -2.71 -14.07
CA ALA A 149 -6.11 -2.01 -15.23
C ALA A 149 -5.56 -2.98 -16.30
N VAL A 150 -4.93 -4.08 -15.89
CA VAL A 150 -4.48 -5.14 -16.82
C VAL A 150 -5.67 -5.78 -17.52
N ASN A 151 -6.74 -6.12 -16.79
CA ASN A 151 -7.94 -6.69 -17.40
C ASN A 151 -8.73 -5.66 -18.24
N ASP A 152 -8.71 -4.39 -17.86
CA ASP A 152 -9.25 -3.32 -18.69
C ASP A 152 -8.53 -3.24 -20.04
N CYS A 153 -7.20 -3.31 -20.03
CA CYS A 153 -6.42 -3.33 -21.26
C CYS A 153 -6.77 -4.52 -22.16
N LEU A 154 -6.93 -5.70 -21.60
CA LEU A 154 -7.36 -6.88 -22.37
C LEU A 154 -8.76 -6.67 -22.98
N ARG A 155 -9.73 -6.24 -22.19
CA ARG A 155 -11.10 -6.00 -22.64
C ARG A 155 -11.18 -4.95 -23.75
N ASP A 156 -10.46 -3.83 -23.57
CA ASP A 156 -10.44 -2.73 -24.53
C ASP A 156 -9.81 -3.12 -25.88
N ASN A 157 -9.00 -4.19 -25.88
CA ASN A 157 -8.39 -4.76 -27.08
C ASN A 157 -9.08 -6.02 -27.61
N GLY A 158 -10.27 -6.37 -27.06
CA GLY A 158 -11.06 -7.51 -27.49
C GLY A 158 -10.53 -8.86 -27.02
N GLU A 159 -9.62 -8.86 -26.07
CA GLU A 159 -9.07 -10.07 -25.47
C GLU A 159 -9.89 -10.51 -24.25
N LYS A 160 -9.79 -11.80 -23.93
CA LYS A 160 -10.43 -12.35 -22.73
C LYS A 160 -9.69 -11.90 -21.47
N GLU A 161 -10.45 -11.45 -20.48
CA GLU A 161 -9.90 -11.13 -19.16
C GLU A 161 -9.21 -12.34 -18.50
N TRP A 162 -8.11 -12.07 -17.80
CA TRP A 162 -7.37 -13.08 -17.07
C TRP A 162 -7.92 -13.29 -15.65
N ASN A 163 -7.61 -14.45 -15.09
CA ASN A 163 -7.90 -14.72 -13.69
C ASN A 163 -7.11 -13.75 -12.81
N THR A 164 -7.79 -13.05 -11.90
CA THR A 164 -7.19 -12.00 -11.05
C THR A 164 -6.24 -12.52 -9.96
N GLN A 165 -6.17 -13.85 -9.75
CA GLN A 165 -5.44 -14.44 -8.63
C GLN A 165 -4.25 -15.30 -9.03
N LYS A 166 -4.13 -15.71 -10.30
CA LYS A 166 -3.13 -16.68 -10.75
C LYS A 166 -2.89 -16.64 -12.26
N GLY A 167 -1.76 -17.22 -12.67
CA GLY A 167 -1.38 -17.37 -14.07
C GLY A 167 -0.75 -16.10 -14.62
N ASP A 168 -0.94 -15.86 -15.92
CA ASP A 168 -0.29 -14.80 -16.69
C ASP A 168 -0.35 -13.41 -16.05
N ILE A 169 -1.45 -13.10 -15.34
CA ILE A 169 -1.58 -11.83 -14.63
C ILE A 169 -0.55 -11.68 -13.51
N SER A 170 -0.19 -12.76 -12.85
CA SER A 170 0.83 -12.74 -11.79
C SER A 170 2.21 -12.46 -12.38
N ASP A 171 2.52 -13.09 -13.49
CA ASP A 171 3.80 -12.95 -14.18
C ASP A 171 3.96 -11.54 -14.77
N LEU A 172 2.92 -11.04 -15.44
CA LEU A 172 2.93 -9.66 -15.93
C LEU A 172 3.11 -8.64 -14.80
N GLN A 173 2.42 -8.82 -13.68
CA GLN A 173 2.57 -7.93 -12.53
C GLN A 173 3.96 -8.04 -11.88
N ALA A 174 4.57 -9.23 -11.88
CA ALA A 174 5.95 -9.41 -11.41
C ALA A 174 6.94 -8.62 -12.29
N TYR A 175 6.79 -8.69 -13.61
CA TYR A 175 7.59 -7.90 -14.55
C TYR A 175 7.43 -6.39 -14.33
N LEU A 176 6.19 -5.89 -14.25
CA LEU A 176 5.91 -4.46 -14.02
C LEU A 176 6.47 -3.98 -12.67
N ALA A 177 6.40 -4.82 -11.62
CA ALA A 177 6.97 -4.51 -10.32
C ALA A 177 8.51 -4.46 -10.38
N ASN A 178 9.14 -5.41 -11.07
CA ASN A 178 10.58 -5.43 -11.28
C ASN A 178 11.04 -4.18 -12.04
N ALA A 179 10.40 -3.85 -13.16
CA ALA A 179 10.68 -2.65 -13.93
C ALA A 179 10.54 -1.36 -13.10
N THR A 180 9.53 -1.30 -12.23
CA THR A 180 9.34 -0.16 -11.32
C THR A 180 10.48 -0.05 -10.31
N THR A 181 10.94 -1.19 -9.79
CA THR A 181 12.05 -1.26 -8.83
C THR A 181 13.38 -0.85 -9.48
N GLU A 182 13.67 -1.39 -10.67
CA GLU A 182 14.89 -1.06 -11.43
C GLU A 182 14.93 0.42 -11.83
N ALA A 183 13.78 1.00 -12.17
CA ALA A 183 13.66 2.43 -12.45
C ALA A 183 13.78 3.32 -11.20
N GLY A 184 13.87 2.74 -10.01
CA GLY A 184 13.95 3.47 -8.73
C GLY A 184 12.69 4.29 -8.42
N LYS A 185 11.56 3.97 -9.07
CA LYS A 185 10.30 4.69 -8.84
C LYS A 185 9.69 4.28 -7.51
N LYS A 186 9.10 5.28 -6.85
CA LYS A 186 8.38 5.11 -5.57
C LYS A 186 6.87 5.18 -5.80
N PHE A 187 6.13 4.73 -4.80
CA PHE A 187 4.68 4.95 -4.77
C PHE A 187 4.37 6.44 -4.66
N ASP A 188 3.54 6.94 -5.57
CA ASP A 188 3.06 8.33 -5.60
C ASP A 188 1.54 8.34 -5.75
N ILE A 189 0.86 7.73 -4.79
CA ILE A 189 -0.60 7.64 -4.75
C ILE A 189 -1.13 8.87 -4.03
N LYS A 190 -2.03 9.61 -4.70
CA LYS A 190 -2.62 10.84 -4.17
C LYS A 190 -4.14 10.77 -4.19
N ILE A 191 -4.72 11.38 -3.19
CA ILE A 191 -6.15 11.66 -3.12
C ILE A 191 -6.37 12.97 -3.86
N GLN A 192 -7.00 12.91 -5.03
CA GLN A 192 -7.04 14.02 -5.98
C GLN A 192 -8.25 14.94 -5.78
N ASN A 193 -9.35 14.39 -5.23
CA ASN A 193 -10.63 15.11 -5.11
C ASN A 193 -11.52 14.50 -4.01
N ALA A 194 -12.69 15.06 -3.80
CA ALA A 194 -13.63 14.64 -2.77
C ALA A 194 -14.16 13.21 -2.97
N ASP A 195 -14.35 12.74 -4.21
CA ASP A 195 -14.80 11.38 -4.49
C ASP A 195 -13.69 10.36 -4.14
N ALA A 196 -12.44 10.68 -4.48
CA ALA A 196 -11.27 9.91 -4.09
C ALA A 196 -11.08 9.89 -2.56
N GLN A 197 -11.30 11.02 -1.88
CA GLN A 197 -11.28 11.09 -0.42
C GLN A 197 -12.35 10.19 0.19
N LYS A 198 -13.57 10.21 -0.34
CA LYS A 198 -14.64 9.32 0.12
C LYS A 198 -14.28 7.84 -0.07
N ALA A 199 -13.64 7.49 -1.20
CA ALA A 199 -13.17 6.13 -1.43
C ALA A 199 -12.08 5.72 -0.42
N TYR A 200 -11.14 6.63 -0.10
CA TYR A 200 -10.14 6.42 0.94
C TYR A 200 -10.78 6.19 2.32
N ASP A 201 -11.71 7.06 2.71
CA ASP A 201 -12.39 6.97 4.02
C ASP A 201 -13.19 5.67 4.14
N ASN A 202 -13.89 5.25 3.10
CA ASN A 202 -14.60 3.97 3.04
C ASN A 202 -13.62 2.79 3.17
N GLY A 203 -12.46 2.86 2.50
CA GLY A 203 -11.40 1.86 2.60
C GLY A 203 -10.80 1.79 4.01
N LYS A 204 -10.55 2.94 4.62
CA LYS A 204 -10.08 3.05 6.00
C LYS A 204 -11.10 2.46 6.98
N GLU A 205 -12.37 2.84 6.87
CA GLU A 205 -13.45 2.28 7.69
C GLU A 205 -13.52 0.76 7.51
N PHE A 206 -13.48 0.29 6.26
CA PHE A 206 -13.47 -1.14 5.95
C PHE A 206 -12.28 -1.87 6.60
N TYR A 207 -11.09 -1.29 6.59
CA TYR A 207 -9.88 -1.89 7.14
C TYR A 207 -9.94 -2.06 8.66
N TYR A 208 -10.54 -1.11 9.36
CA TYR A 208 -10.63 -1.11 10.83
C TYR A 208 -11.89 -1.74 11.40
N THR A 209 -12.99 -1.80 10.63
CA THR A 209 -14.26 -2.33 11.10
C THR A 209 -14.23 -3.85 11.26
N GLN A 210 -14.51 -4.31 12.47
CA GLN A 210 -14.62 -5.73 12.79
C GLN A 210 -15.87 -6.35 12.16
N ARG A 211 -15.72 -7.54 11.55
CA ARG A 211 -16.78 -8.23 10.82
C ARG A 211 -16.79 -9.72 11.14
N GLY A 212 -17.91 -10.33 10.79
CA GLY A 212 -18.12 -11.76 10.91
C GLY A 212 -18.24 -12.25 12.36
N TYR A 213 -18.40 -13.55 12.50
CA TYR A 213 -18.57 -14.20 13.82
C TYR A 213 -17.38 -13.97 14.74
N LEU A 214 -16.16 -13.99 14.21
CA LEU A 214 -14.94 -13.80 14.99
C LEU A 214 -14.65 -12.33 15.32
N LYS A 215 -15.47 -11.38 14.86
CA LYS A 215 -15.28 -9.93 15.06
C LYS A 215 -13.85 -9.48 14.75
N MET A 216 -13.35 -9.88 13.57
CA MET A 216 -12.00 -9.52 13.11
C MET A 216 -12.05 -8.47 12.01
N SER A 217 -11.01 -7.66 11.94
CA SER A 217 -10.75 -6.69 10.87
C SER A 217 -9.36 -6.92 10.29
N CYS A 218 -9.03 -6.30 9.16
CA CYS A 218 -7.66 -6.30 8.67
C CYS A 218 -6.69 -5.76 9.72
N ALA A 219 -7.07 -4.67 10.40
CA ALA A 219 -6.28 -4.06 11.48
C ALA A 219 -6.07 -5.00 12.68
N THR A 220 -7.00 -5.91 12.96
CA THR A 220 -6.85 -6.89 14.04
C THR A 220 -5.59 -7.73 13.85
N CYS A 221 -5.32 -8.17 12.61
CA CYS A 221 -4.14 -8.98 12.30
C CYS A 221 -2.90 -8.12 11.98
N HIS A 222 -3.06 -7.09 11.16
CA HIS A 222 -1.92 -6.37 10.55
C HIS A 222 -1.48 -5.11 11.30
N ILE A 223 -2.22 -4.70 12.34
CA ILE A 223 -1.82 -3.62 13.26
C ILE A 223 -1.69 -4.19 14.67
N GLN A 224 -2.79 -4.63 15.27
CA GLN A 224 -2.79 -5.13 16.65
C GLN A 224 -2.04 -6.46 16.77
N GLY A 225 -2.28 -7.39 15.86
CA GLY A 225 -1.66 -8.71 15.81
C GLY A 225 -0.31 -8.77 15.11
N ALA A 226 0.18 -7.66 14.52
CA ALA A 226 1.47 -7.67 13.84
C ALA A 226 2.59 -8.24 14.72
N GLY A 227 3.37 -9.18 14.18
CA GLY A 227 4.38 -9.93 14.92
C GLY A 227 3.86 -11.10 15.74
N GLN A 228 2.57 -11.20 16.02
CA GLN A 228 2.02 -12.39 16.67
C GLN A 228 1.88 -13.55 15.70
N ARG A 229 1.84 -14.78 16.23
CA ARG A 229 1.68 -15.97 15.41
C ARG A 229 0.21 -16.33 15.22
N VAL A 230 -0.12 -16.69 13.98
CA VAL A 230 -1.31 -17.45 13.65
C VAL A 230 -0.86 -18.78 13.10
N ARG A 231 -1.06 -19.86 13.87
CA ARG A 231 -0.41 -21.14 13.62
C ARG A 231 1.12 -20.98 13.71
N ASN A 232 1.86 -21.34 12.66
CA ASN A 232 3.31 -21.19 12.61
C ASN A 232 3.81 -19.91 11.93
N GLU A 233 2.91 -19.09 11.39
CA GLU A 233 3.29 -17.90 10.65
C GLU A 233 3.12 -16.64 11.50
N LYS A 234 4.10 -15.75 11.44
CA LYS A 234 4.02 -14.44 12.06
C LYS A 234 3.25 -13.49 11.14
N LEU A 235 2.37 -12.70 11.73
CA LEU A 235 1.60 -11.70 10.98
C LEU A 235 2.47 -10.49 10.63
N SER A 236 2.50 -10.12 9.36
CA SER A 236 3.22 -8.93 8.90
C SER A 236 2.52 -7.64 9.36
N PRO A 237 3.26 -6.56 9.66
CA PRO A 237 2.64 -5.27 9.95
C PRO A 237 2.08 -4.63 8.67
N LEU A 238 1.13 -3.71 8.83
CA LEU A 238 0.57 -2.93 7.73
C LEU A 238 1.66 -2.30 6.85
N THR A 239 2.68 -1.72 7.46
CA THR A 239 3.81 -1.09 6.75
C THR A 239 4.61 -2.06 5.89
N GLY A 240 4.60 -3.35 6.19
CA GLY A 240 5.22 -4.40 5.38
C GLY A 240 4.34 -4.92 4.26
N GLN A 241 3.01 -4.79 4.36
CA GLN A 241 2.09 -5.26 3.33
C GLN A 241 2.12 -4.40 2.07
N ILE A 242 2.23 -3.07 2.23
CA ILE A 242 2.18 -2.11 1.12
C ILE A 242 3.35 -2.30 0.17
N THR A 243 4.52 -2.63 0.70
CA THR A 243 5.75 -2.78 -0.09
C THR A 243 5.82 -4.09 -0.86
N GLN A 244 4.94 -5.03 -0.56
CA GLN A 244 4.87 -6.35 -1.22
C GLN A 244 3.77 -6.43 -2.28
N PHE A 245 3.15 -5.34 -2.63
CA PHE A 245 2.13 -5.30 -3.68
C PHE A 245 2.74 -4.78 -5.00
N PRO A 246 2.42 -5.41 -6.14
CA PRO A 246 1.69 -6.66 -6.29
C PRO A 246 2.52 -7.87 -5.82
N VAL A 247 1.84 -8.86 -5.26
CA VAL A 247 2.50 -10.06 -4.72
C VAL A 247 2.54 -11.14 -5.78
N TYR A 248 3.74 -11.59 -6.13
CA TYR A 248 3.92 -12.80 -6.93
C TYR A 248 3.61 -14.04 -6.09
N ARG A 249 2.75 -14.90 -6.60
CA ARG A 249 2.37 -16.15 -5.93
C ARG A 249 2.66 -17.32 -6.84
N LEU A 250 3.53 -18.20 -6.38
CA LEU A 250 3.69 -19.51 -6.98
C LEU A 250 2.43 -20.35 -6.70
N LYS A 251 1.66 -20.65 -7.72
CA LYS A 251 0.51 -21.57 -7.65
C LYS A 251 0.45 -22.47 -8.87
#